data_7fdd49186110284b0eadac29f4c61941
#
_entry.id   7fdd49186110284b0eadac29f4c61941
#
_cell.length_a   1.000
_cell.length_b   1.000
_cell.length_c   1.000
_cell.angle_alpha   90.00
_cell.angle_beta   90.00
_cell.angle_gamma   90.00
#
_symmetry.space_group_name_H-M   'P 1'
#
loop_
_entity.id
_entity.type
_entity.pdbx_description
1 polymer ?
#
loop_
_entity_poly.entity_id
_entity_poly.type
_entity_poly.pdbx_seq_one_letter_code
_entity_poly.pdbx_strand_id
1 'polypeptide(L)'
;MAKIWDERNEWQTMLDVEIAACEANAELGRIPKEAVEVIKAKADFDVERIHEIDREINHDIIAFLSAVGEYVGDEAKYIHMGMTSTDVKDTALNVQIKQASDVLIADLEKLAEVLKRRAVEFKYTPTIGRTHGVHAEPTTFGLKILLWYSETLRNIERMKRAASEMAVGKLSGAVGTYADIDPYVEEYVCKKMGLTPEIVATQVGQRDHHAEYITTLGVIAGTLAQIALEVRHLQRTEVREAEEYFSPKQKGSSAMPHKRNPVKSERICGMARLVQGYALPAFENIPLWHERDISHSSVERVMIPDATTALDYILAQTTDLVDKLLVYPEKMLEDLNMTGGLIYSPRVLLALVSKGAYRDTAYRWVQRNAMKRWLEGEDFYENLCKDEDVRKYLSEEEIKECFDYKPMLIHVDKIFARFGL
;
A
#
# COMPACT_ATOMS: atom_id res chain seq x y z
N MET A 1 -6.74 2.98 -13.28
CA MET A 1 -5.31 2.76 -13.62
C MET A 1 -5.07 2.56 -15.12
N ALA A 2 -5.71 1.59 -15.82
CA ALA A 2 -5.43 1.29 -17.24
C ALA A 2 -5.45 2.50 -18.20
N LYS A 3 -6.40 3.44 -18.04
CA LYS A 3 -6.45 4.65 -18.87
C LYS A 3 -5.28 5.61 -18.66
N ILE A 4 -4.64 5.58 -17.51
CA ILE A 4 -3.50 6.45 -17.18
C ILE A 4 -2.26 5.97 -17.95
N TRP A 5 -2.08 4.65 -18.01
CA TRP A 5 -0.95 4.02 -18.69
C TRP A 5 -1.27 3.56 -20.12
N ASP A 6 -2.39 4.01 -20.68
CA ASP A 6 -2.70 3.83 -22.09
C ASP A 6 -1.77 4.69 -22.94
N GLU A 7 -1.27 4.14 -24.01
CA GLU A 7 -0.30 4.81 -24.88
C GLU A 7 -0.84 6.14 -25.44
N ARG A 8 -2.13 6.21 -25.76
CA ARG A 8 -2.75 7.47 -26.20
C ARG A 8 -2.70 8.53 -25.10
N ASN A 9 -2.86 8.17 -23.83
CA ASN A 9 -2.75 9.11 -22.71
C ASN A 9 -1.30 9.58 -22.50
N GLU A 10 -0.32 8.72 -22.73
CA GLU A 10 1.09 9.09 -22.69
C GLU A 10 1.40 10.17 -23.72
N TRP A 11 1.06 9.93 -25.00
CA TRP A 11 1.25 10.90 -26.07
C TRP A 11 0.43 12.17 -25.87
N GLN A 12 -0.80 12.07 -25.36
CA GLN A 12 -1.63 13.24 -25.07
C GLN A 12 -1.00 14.11 -23.98
N THR A 13 -0.48 13.49 -22.92
CA THR A 13 0.19 14.23 -21.84
C THR A 13 1.45 14.93 -22.36
N MET A 14 2.21 14.29 -23.24
CA MET A 14 3.35 14.92 -23.92
C MET A 14 2.92 16.09 -24.78
N LEU A 15 1.81 15.95 -25.54
CA LEU A 15 1.24 17.04 -26.34
C LEU A 15 0.82 18.23 -25.47
N ASP A 16 0.23 17.96 -24.32
CA ASP A 16 -0.20 19.01 -23.38
C ASP A 16 1.02 19.80 -22.83
N VAL A 17 2.15 19.13 -22.58
CA VAL A 17 3.43 19.76 -22.19
C VAL A 17 3.96 20.64 -23.35
N GLU A 18 3.96 20.14 -24.58
CA GLU A 18 4.42 20.87 -25.74
C GLU A 18 3.59 22.13 -26.01
N ILE A 19 2.26 22.01 -25.94
CA ILE A 19 1.34 23.15 -26.10
C ILE A 19 1.58 24.19 -24.98
N ALA A 20 1.74 23.75 -23.73
CA ALA A 20 2.00 24.66 -22.64
C ALA A 20 3.34 25.39 -22.78
N ALA A 21 4.37 24.71 -23.32
CA ALA A 21 5.65 25.34 -23.64
C ALA A 21 5.53 26.38 -24.77
N CYS A 22 4.73 26.11 -25.78
CA CYS A 22 4.42 27.09 -26.85
C CYS A 22 3.70 28.32 -26.27
N GLU A 23 2.73 28.14 -25.38
CA GLU A 23 2.03 29.26 -24.73
C GLU A 23 2.99 30.14 -23.94
N ALA A 24 3.88 29.52 -23.11
CA ALA A 24 4.89 30.25 -22.36
C ALA A 24 5.84 31.06 -23.28
N ASN A 25 6.31 30.44 -24.35
CA ASN A 25 7.16 31.12 -25.34
C ASN A 25 6.44 32.28 -26.07
N ALA A 26 5.12 32.18 -26.26
CA ALA A 26 4.33 33.29 -26.80
C ALA A 26 4.18 34.45 -25.81
N GLU A 27 4.06 34.17 -24.53
CA GLU A 27 4.08 35.20 -23.47
C GLU A 27 5.42 35.95 -23.44
N LEU A 28 6.53 35.24 -23.67
CA LEU A 28 7.87 35.81 -23.80
C LEU A 28 8.11 36.53 -25.14
N GLY A 29 7.13 36.49 -26.06
CA GLY A 29 7.27 37.10 -27.42
C GLY A 29 8.23 36.34 -28.36
N ARG A 30 8.61 35.09 -28.02
CA ARG A 30 9.48 34.25 -28.85
C ARG A 30 8.71 33.52 -29.95
N ILE A 31 7.42 33.31 -29.75
CA ILE A 31 6.48 32.69 -30.70
C ILE A 31 5.33 33.67 -30.94
N PRO A 32 4.84 33.85 -32.16
CA PRO A 32 3.62 34.63 -32.43
C PRO A 32 2.39 34.02 -31.73
N LYS A 33 1.58 34.84 -31.09
CA LYS A 33 0.36 34.38 -30.39
C LYS A 33 -0.60 33.66 -31.34
N GLU A 34 -0.70 34.15 -32.55
CA GLU A 34 -1.53 33.56 -33.61
C GLU A 34 -1.10 32.14 -33.98
N ALA A 35 0.21 31.86 -33.94
CA ALA A 35 0.74 30.52 -34.18
C ALA A 35 0.34 29.54 -33.03
N VAL A 36 0.34 30.01 -31.79
CA VAL A 36 -0.09 29.18 -30.66
C VAL A 36 -1.58 28.85 -30.76
N GLU A 37 -2.43 29.78 -31.18
CA GLU A 37 -3.86 29.49 -31.38
C GLU A 37 -4.08 28.45 -32.49
N VAL A 38 -3.26 28.47 -33.54
CA VAL A 38 -3.29 27.44 -34.61
C VAL A 38 -2.85 26.10 -34.07
N ILE A 39 -1.74 26.05 -33.30
CA ILE A 39 -1.24 24.83 -32.66
C ILE A 39 -2.32 24.23 -31.76
N LYS A 40 -2.89 25.01 -30.83
CA LYS A 40 -3.97 24.56 -29.93
C LYS A 40 -5.19 24.01 -30.63
N ALA A 41 -5.56 24.63 -31.76
CA ALA A 41 -6.76 24.27 -32.50
C ALA A 41 -6.58 23.01 -33.37
N LYS A 42 -5.35 22.71 -33.79
CA LYS A 42 -5.07 21.67 -34.79
C LYS A 42 -4.22 20.51 -34.26
N ALA A 43 -3.46 20.72 -33.18
CA ALA A 43 -2.57 19.68 -32.66
C ALA A 43 -3.36 18.44 -32.25
N ASP A 44 -3.09 17.35 -32.91
CA ASP A 44 -3.59 16.00 -32.66
C ASP A 44 -2.54 15.02 -33.19
N PHE A 45 -2.74 13.76 -32.97
CA PHE A 45 -1.84 12.70 -33.42
C PHE A 45 -2.59 11.39 -33.64
N ASP A 46 -2.05 10.56 -34.50
CA ASP A 46 -2.41 9.18 -34.69
C ASP A 46 -1.27 8.29 -34.16
N VAL A 47 -1.58 7.39 -33.21
CA VAL A 47 -0.60 6.52 -32.56
C VAL A 47 0.06 5.58 -33.58
N GLU A 48 -0.70 5.01 -34.50
CA GLU A 48 -0.15 4.16 -35.56
C GLU A 48 0.80 4.93 -36.46
N ARG A 49 0.48 6.20 -36.75
CA ARG A 49 1.34 7.07 -37.53
C ARG A 49 2.65 7.38 -36.81
N ILE A 50 2.61 7.63 -35.53
CA ILE A 50 3.83 7.75 -34.68
C ILE A 50 4.70 6.51 -34.83
N HIS A 51 4.11 5.32 -34.70
CA HIS A 51 4.83 4.05 -34.84
C HIS A 51 5.40 3.83 -36.24
N GLU A 52 4.69 4.25 -37.30
CA GLU A 52 5.19 4.17 -38.65
C GLU A 52 6.47 5.01 -38.81
N ILE A 53 6.43 6.25 -38.37
CA ILE A 53 7.57 7.17 -38.46
C ILE A 53 8.72 6.67 -37.59
N ASP A 54 8.45 6.21 -36.34
CA ASP A 54 9.49 5.72 -35.43
C ASP A 54 10.22 4.51 -36.00
N ARG A 55 9.55 3.60 -36.69
CA ARG A 55 10.18 2.47 -37.38
C ARG A 55 11.19 2.88 -38.44
N GLU A 56 11.00 4.07 -39.04
CA GLU A 56 11.92 4.59 -40.07
C GLU A 56 13.10 5.33 -39.45
N ILE A 57 12.84 6.20 -38.46
CA ILE A 57 13.85 7.10 -37.90
C ILE A 57 14.47 6.63 -36.59
N ASN A 58 13.86 5.64 -35.92
CA ASN A 58 14.26 5.07 -34.66
C ASN A 58 14.47 6.12 -33.55
N HIS A 59 13.49 7.05 -33.42
CA HIS A 59 13.49 8.10 -32.41
C HIS A 59 12.05 8.54 -32.10
N ASP A 60 11.52 8.07 -30.99
CA ASP A 60 10.13 8.19 -30.58
C ASP A 60 9.61 9.64 -30.49
N ILE A 61 10.33 10.55 -29.83
CA ILE A 61 9.90 11.96 -29.71
C ILE A 61 9.91 12.68 -31.06
N ILE A 62 10.92 12.44 -31.91
CA ILE A 62 10.91 13.05 -33.25
C ILE A 62 9.76 12.50 -34.09
N ALA A 63 9.45 11.19 -33.95
CA ALA A 63 8.31 10.57 -34.62
C ALA A 63 6.98 11.21 -34.17
N PHE A 64 6.81 11.37 -32.84
CA PHE A 64 5.65 12.06 -32.28
C PHE A 64 5.51 13.49 -32.79
N LEU A 65 6.57 14.30 -32.72
CA LEU A 65 6.56 15.67 -33.17
C LEU A 65 6.25 15.79 -34.71
N SER A 66 6.78 14.84 -35.48
CA SER A 66 6.50 14.78 -36.94
C SER A 66 5.03 14.45 -37.19
N ALA A 67 4.46 13.49 -36.48
CA ALA A 67 3.04 13.15 -36.59
C ALA A 67 2.14 14.32 -36.18
N VAL A 68 2.44 15.02 -35.08
CA VAL A 68 1.73 16.26 -34.69
C VAL A 68 1.86 17.34 -35.77
N GLY A 69 3.05 17.46 -36.38
CA GLY A 69 3.33 18.41 -37.45
C GLY A 69 2.44 18.19 -38.67
N GLU A 70 2.07 16.96 -39.01
CA GLU A 70 1.16 16.64 -40.11
C GLU A 70 -0.24 17.26 -39.90
N TYR A 71 -0.69 17.43 -38.65
CA TYR A 71 -1.96 18.09 -38.30
C TYR A 71 -1.85 19.61 -38.23
N VAL A 72 -0.76 20.12 -37.63
CA VAL A 72 -0.57 21.55 -37.35
C VAL A 72 -0.19 22.31 -38.64
N GLY A 73 0.66 21.73 -39.46
CA GLY A 73 1.21 22.37 -40.67
C GLY A 73 2.37 23.32 -40.37
N ASP A 74 2.43 24.47 -41.06
CA ASP A 74 3.58 25.40 -41.05
C ASP A 74 3.96 25.90 -39.63
N GLU A 75 2.99 25.99 -38.74
CA GLU A 75 3.23 26.47 -37.36
C GLU A 75 3.88 25.41 -36.46
N ALA A 76 3.98 24.16 -36.89
CA ALA A 76 4.67 23.09 -36.17
C ALA A 76 6.16 23.40 -35.90
N LYS A 77 6.78 24.29 -36.66
CA LYS A 77 8.15 24.77 -36.44
C LYS A 77 8.41 25.40 -35.08
N TYR A 78 7.35 25.77 -34.36
CA TYR A 78 7.45 26.38 -33.03
C TYR A 78 7.31 25.34 -31.90
N ILE A 79 6.85 24.11 -32.19
CA ILE A 79 6.75 23.05 -31.23
C ILE A 79 8.16 22.55 -30.86
N HIS A 80 8.38 22.19 -29.61
CA HIS A 80 9.66 21.68 -29.07
C HIS A 80 10.82 22.71 -29.09
N MET A 81 10.54 24.00 -29.14
CA MET A 81 11.53 25.06 -29.28
C MET A 81 12.42 25.14 -28.03
N GLY A 82 13.73 24.83 -28.17
CA GLY A 82 14.74 24.89 -27.12
C GLY A 82 14.73 23.68 -26.16
N MET A 83 13.78 22.79 -26.30
CA MET A 83 13.62 21.64 -25.42
C MET A 83 14.44 20.42 -25.86
N THR A 84 14.67 19.49 -24.95
CA THR A 84 15.15 18.14 -25.24
C THR A 84 14.06 17.10 -24.94
N SER A 85 14.18 15.90 -25.49
CA SER A 85 13.16 14.84 -25.36
C SER A 85 12.73 14.58 -23.91
N THR A 86 13.65 14.66 -22.96
CA THR A 86 13.36 14.40 -21.54
C THR A 86 12.67 15.57 -20.83
N ASP A 87 12.75 16.79 -21.35
CA ASP A 87 11.92 17.90 -20.86
C ASP A 87 10.43 17.56 -20.99
N VAL A 88 10.07 16.87 -22.07
CA VAL A 88 8.70 16.43 -22.32
C VAL A 88 8.38 15.11 -21.62
N LYS A 89 9.25 14.10 -21.79
CA LYS A 89 9.01 12.75 -21.29
C LYS A 89 8.93 12.68 -19.76
N ASP A 90 9.92 13.24 -19.06
CA ASP A 90 9.94 13.19 -17.60
C ASP A 90 8.77 13.99 -17.01
N THR A 91 8.48 15.17 -17.57
CA THR A 91 7.36 15.99 -17.12
C THR A 91 6.03 15.29 -17.35
N ALA A 92 5.81 14.70 -18.52
CA ALA A 92 4.59 13.95 -18.84
C ALA A 92 4.46 12.69 -17.96
N LEU A 93 5.55 11.94 -17.75
CA LEU A 93 5.55 10.79 -16.85
C LEU A 93 5.15 11.18 -15.42
N ASN A 94 5.65 12.31 -14.92
CA ASN A 94 5.31 12.76 -13.57
C ASN A 94 3.85 13.23 -13.46
N VAL A 95 3.24 13.75 -14.55
CA VAL A 95 1.79 13.98 -14.61
C VAL A 95 1.02 12.66 -14.52
N GLN A 96 1.44 11.62 -15.25
CA GLN A 96 0.80 10.31 -15.18
C GLN A 96 0.98 9.67 -13.80
N ILE A 97 2.15 9.79 -13.18
CA ILE A 97 2.40 9.31 -11.80
C ILE A 97 1.48 10.04 -10.81
N LYS A 98 1.29 11.35 -10.97
CA LYS A 98 0.34 12.12 -10.16
C LYS A 98 -1.09 11.60 -10.32
N GLN A 99 -1.54 11.37 -11.55
CA GLN A 99 -2.86 10.77 -11.81
C GLN A 99 -3.01 9.38 -11.17
N ALA A 100 -1.98 8.55 -11.28
CA ALA A 100 -1.95 7.23 -10.65
C ALA A 100 -2.00 7.32 -9.12
N SER A 101 -1.27 8.28 -8.55
CA SER A 101 -1.24 8.53 -7.10
C SER A 101 -2.62 8.95 -6.56
N ASP A 102 -3.36 9.80 -7.29
CA ASP A 102 -4.71 10.21 -6.91
C ASP A 102 -5.65 8.99 -6.81
N VAL A 103 -5.53 8.03 -7.73
CA VAL A 103 -6.28 6.76 -7.68
C VAL A 103 -5.89 5.94 -6.45
N LEU A 104 -4.59 5.75 -6.21
CA LEU A 104 -4.09 4.95 -5.09
C LEU A 104 -4.44 5.56 -3.73
N ILE A 105 -4.43 6.88 -3.60
CA ILE A 105 -4.86 7.59 -2.38
C ILE A 105 -6.35 7.35 -2.14
N ALA A 106 -7.19 7.48 -3.16
CA ALA A 106 -8.62 7.23 -3.05
C ALA A 106 -8.92 5.77 -2.64
N ASP A 107 -8.19 4.80 -3.17
CA ASP A 107 -8.31 3.40 -2.81
C ASP A 107 -7.88 3.12 -1.36
N LEU A 108 -6.80 3.74 -0.91
CA LEU A 108 -6.35 3.66 0.48
C LEU A 108 -7.39 4.26 1.44
N GLU A 109 -7.96 5.42 1.10
CA GLU A 109 -9.01 6.05 1.89
C GLU A 109 -10.26 5.16 1.98
N LYS A 110 -10.66 4.52 0.87
CA LYS A 110 -11.75 3.55 0.85
C LYS A 110 -11.46 2.32 1.72
N LEU A 111 -10.23 1.78 1.67
CA LEU A 111 -9.82 0.69 2.54
C LEU A 111 -9.87 1.11 4.02
N ALA A 112 -9.40 2.32 4.35
CA ALA A 112 -9.44 2.85 5.71
C ALA A 112 -10.87 2.92 6.25
N GLU A 113 -11.84 3.39 5.47
CA GLU A 113 -13.26 3.43 5.88
C GLU A 113 -13.83 2.03 6.16
N VAL A 114 -13.51 1.04 5.33
CA VAL A 114 -13.93 -0.34 5.55
C VAL A 114 -13.29 -0.90 6.82
N LEU A 115 -11.99 -0.73 7.00
CA LEU A 115 -11.27 -1.19 8.19
C LEU A 115 -11.82 -0.54 9.47
N LYS A 116 -12.07 0.76 9.46
CA LYS A 116 -12.69 1.50 10.57
C LYS A 116 -14.04 0.90 10.96
N ARG A 117 -14.93 0.72 9.99
CA ARG A 117 -16.26 0.14 10.22
C ARG A 117 -16.15 -1.28 10.81
N ARG A 118 -15.31 -2.13 10.23
CA ARG A 118 -15.13 -3.51 10.70
C ARG A 118 -14.47 -3.57 12.08
N ALA A 119 -13.52 -2.69 12.38
CA ALA A 119 -12.89 -2.60 13.70
C ALA A 119 -13.93 -2.28 14.78
N VAL A 120 -14.83 -1.31 14.53
CA VAL A 120 -15.90 -0.95 15.46
C VAL A 120 -16.91 -2.09 15.61
N GLU A 121 -17.29 -2.77 14.51
CA GLU A 121 -18.21 -3.91 14.53
C GLU A 121 -17.73 -5.02 15.46
N PHE A 122 -16.42 -5.34 15.47
CA PHE A 122 -15.84 -6.41 16.28
C PHE A 122 -15.08 -5.91 17.50
N LYS A 123 -15.29 -4.65 17.91
CA LYS A 123 -14.59 -4.01 19.03
C LYS A 123 -14.50 -4.87 20.27
N TYR A 124 -15.57 -5.57 20.62
CA TYR A 124 -15.65 -6.40 21.83
C TYR A 124 -15.69 -7.91 21.56
N THR A 125 -15.47 -8.34 20.32
CA THR A 125 -15.42 -9.76 19.97
C THR A 125 -14.15 -10.38 20.51
N PRO A 126 -14.21 -11.23 21.56
CA PRO A 126 -13.01 -11.82 22.15
C PRO A 126 -12.40 -12.85 21.21
N THR A 127 -11.08 -12.84 21.12
CA THR A 127 -10.30 -13.85 20.43
C THR A 127 -8.97 -14.07 21.15
N ILE A 128 -8.31 -15.20 20.88
CA ILE A 128 -7.00 -15.47 21.44
C ILE A 128 -5.90 -14.79 20.63
N GLY A 129 -5.05 -14.01 21.30
CA GLY A 129 -3.80 -13.51 20.75
C GLY A 129 -2.80 -14.66 20.66
N ARG A 130 -2.12 -14.78 19.52
CA ARG A 130 -1.09 -15.80 19.28
C ARG A 130 0.27 -15.13 19.07
N THR A 131 1.26 -15.59 19.81
CA THR A 131 2.67 -15.28 19.58
C THR A 131 3.41 -16.56 19.23
N HIS A 132 4.31 -16.52 18.24
CA HIS A 132 4.98 -17.72 17.71
C HIS A 132 4.00 -18.82 17.23
N GLY A 133 2.75 -18.46 16.91
CA GLY A 133 1.69 -19.42 16.56
C GLY A 133 1.05 -20.12 17.77
N VAL A 134 1.45 -19.78 19.01
CA VAL A 134 0.96 -20.36 20.27
C VAL A 134 -0.01 -19.39 20.94
N HIS A 135 -1.02 -19.93 21.63
CA HIS A 135 -1.97 -19.15 22.41
C HIS A 135 -1.26 -18.38 23.52
N ALA A 136 -1.44 -17.06 23.56
CA ALA A 136 -0.86 -16.18 24.57
C ALA A 136 -1.95 -15.60 25.48
N GLU A 137 -2.46 -14.44 25.19
CA GLU A 137 -3.45 -13.74 26.00
C GLU A 137 -4.71 -13.37 25.21
N PRO A 138 -5.86 -13.22 25.86
CA PRO A 138 -7.08 -12.70 25.23
C PRO A 138 -6.87 -11.30 24.64
N THR A 139 -7.44 -11.10 23.46
CA THR A 139 -7.54 -9.80 22.77
C THR A 139 -8.93 -9.68 22.14
N THR A 140 -9.18 -8.64 21.33
CA THR A 140 -10.40 -8.57 20.52
C THR A 140 -10.07 -8.59 19.04
N PHE A 141 -10.99 -9.13 18.23
CA PHE A 141 -10.85 -9.12 16.79
C PHE A 141 -10.90 -7.69 16.23
N GLY A 142 -11.65 -6.81 16.89
CA GLY A 142 -11.65 -5.39 16.57
C GLY A 142 -10.29 -4.71 16.75
N LEU A 143 -9.51 -5.06 17.78
CA LEU A 143 -8.14 -4.55 17.97
C LEU A 143 -7.19 -5.03 16.86
N LYS A 144 -7.37 -6.25 16.37
CA LYS A 144 -6.61 -6.78 15.22
C LYS A 144 -6.89 -5.95 13.96
N ILE A 145 -8.14 -5.65 13.67
CA ILE A 145 -8.54 -4.81 12.53
C ILE A 145 -8.11 -3.35 12.74
N LEU A 146 -8.17 -2.84 13.97
CA LEU A 146 -7.74 -1.48 14.30
C LEU A 146 -6.24 -1.28 14.04
N LEU A 147 -5.41 -2.32 14.22
CA LEU A 147 -4.00 -2.28 13.83
C LEU A 147 -3.86 -2.05 12.32
N TRP A 148 -4.61 -2.77 11.49
CA TRP A 148 -4.59 -2.61 10.03
C TRP A 148 -5.10 -1.21 9.61
N TYR A 149 -6.12 -0.70 10.29
CA TYR A 149 -6.61 0.67 10.10
C TYR A 149 -5.50 1.70 10.39
N SER A 150 -4.82 1.56 11.53
CA SER A 150 -3.71 2.43 11.92
C SER A 150 -2.56 2.43 10.89
N GLU A 151 -2.23 1.27 10.33
CA GLU A 151 -1.21 1.16 9.27
C GLU A 151 -1.67 1.81 7.96
N THR A 152 -2.94 1.61 7.60
CA THR A 152 -3.53 2.21 6.39
C THR A 152 -3.53 3.75 6.47
N LEU A 153 -3.84 4.33 7.63
CA LEU A 153 -3.74 5.78 7.83
C LEU A 153 -2.30 6.30 7.61
N ARG A 154 -1.29 5.58 8.14
CA ARG A 154 0.11 5.94 7.90
C ARG A 154 0.50 5.78 6.43
N ASN A 155 -0.08 4.81 5.72
CA ASN A 155 0.17 4.59 4.30
C ASN A 155 -0.47 5.68 3.42
N ILE A 156 -1.63 6.22 3.80
CA ILE A 156 -2.23 7.39 3.15
C ILE A 156 -1.26 8.58 3.22
N GLU A 157 -0.71 8.86 4.39
CA GLU A 157 0.24 9.97 4.56
C GLU A 157 1.56 9.74 3.79
N ARG A 158 2.07 8.49 3.77
CA ARG A 158 3.24 8.13 2.95
C ARG A 158 2.96 8.34 1.47
N MET A 159 1.81 7.89 0.99
CA MET A 159 1.44 8.03 -0.41
C MET A 159 1.27 9.48 -0.82
N LYS A 160 0.61 10.30 0.01
CA LYS A 160 0.46 11.75 -0.23
C LYS A 160 1.83 12.44 -0.30
N ARG A 161 2.75 12.10 0.59
CA ARG A 161 4.11 12.66 0.57
C ARG A 161 4.86 12.23 -0.69
N ALA A 162 4.90 10.94 -1.00
CA ALA A 162 5.59 10.43 -2.19
C ALA A 162 5.00 11.00 -3.49
N ALA A 163 3.68 11.18 -3.56
CA ALA A 163 3.02 11.83 -4.69
C ALA A 163 3.43 13.30 -4.82
N SER A 164 3.58 14.01 -3.70
CA SER A 164 4.04 15.41 -3.69
C SER A 164 5.49 15.55 -4.15
N GLU A 165 6.37 14.65 -3.72
CA GLU A 165 7.79 14.61 -4.14
C GLU A 165 7.94 14.29 -5.64
N MET A 166 7.04 13.45 -6.19
CA MET A 166 7.01 13.13 -7.61
C MET A 166 6.35 14.21 -8.48
N ALA A 167 5.63 15.16 -7.87
CA ALA A 167 4.92 16.21 -8.61
C ALA A 167 5.87 17.32 -9.06
N VAL A 168 6.95 16.96 -9.73
CA VAL A 168 7.95 17.88 -10.29
C VAL A 168 7.96 17.83 -11.81
N GLY A 169 8.27 18.94 -12.46
CA GLY A 169 8.48 19.02 -13.89
C GLY A 169 9.88 19.57 -14.20
N LYS A 170 10.47 19.12 -15.31
CA LYS A 170 11.80 19.49 -15.74
C LYS A 170 11.79 19.96 -17.18
N LEU A 171 12.03 21.25 -17.41
CA LEU A 171 12.19 21.85 -18.75
C LEU A 171 13.41 22.79 -18.75
N SER A 172 14.58 22.22 -18.49
CA SER A 172 15.84 22.95 -18.33
C SER A 172 16.87 22.63 -19.42
N GLY A 173 16.46 21.94 -20.49
CA GLY A 173 17.30 21.64 -21.64
C GLY A 173 18.20 20.41 -21.45
N ALA A 174 19.15 20.25 -22.37
CA ALA A 174 19.92 19.02 -22.55
C ALA A 174 20.80 18.63 -21.36
N VAL A 175 21.21 19.57 -20.50
CA VAL A 175 22.08 19.34 -19.35
C VAL A 175 21.65 20.16 -18.10
N GLY A 176 20.43 20.68 -18.08
CA GLY A 176 19.89 21.39 -16.93
C GLY A 176 20.33 22.85 -16.76
N THR A 177 20.89 23.46 -17.80
CA THR A 177 21.47 24.83 -17.73
C THR A 177 20.60 25.91 -18.33
N TYR A 178 19.43 25.59 -18.87
CA TYR A 178 18.52 26.49 -19.57
C TYR A 178 19.18 27.24 -20.75
N ALA A 179 20.15 26.60 -21.44
CA ALA A 179 20.92 27.24 -22.49
C ALA A 179 20.04 27.84 -23.62
N ASP A 180 19.03 27.10 -24.03
CA ASP A 180 18.14 27.47 -25.14
C ASP A 180 16.67 27.67 -24.76
N ILE A 181 16.33 27.45 -23.48
CA ILE A 181 15.00 27.58 -22.93
C ILE A 181 15.01 28.59 -21.77
N ASP A 182 13.98 29.43 -21.69
CA ASP A 182 13.86 30.39 -20.58
C ASP A 182 13.28 29.67 -19.34
N PRO A 183 13.81 29.87 -18.12
CA PRO A 183 13.24 29.29 -16.90
C PRO A 183 11.75 29.56 -16.71
N TYR A 184 11.24 30.68 -17.22
CA TYR A 184 9.81 30.97 -17.22
C TYR A 184 8.96 29.90 -17.90
N VAL A 185 9.50 29.26 -18.96
CA VAL A 185 8.79 28.17 -19.66
C VAL A 185 8.53 26.99 -18.73
N GLU A 186 9.54 26.61 -17.94
CA GLU A 186 9.40 25.55 -16.93
C GLU A 186 8.38 25.93 -15.85
N GLU A 187 8.48 27.13 -15.30
CA GLU A 187 7.52 27.62 -14.29
C GLU A 187 6.09 27.61 -14.80
N TYR A 188 5.88 28.08 -16.03
CA TYR A 188 4.57 28.13 -16.67
C TYR A 188 3.99 26.73 -16.91
N VAL A 189 4.78 25.83 -17.51
CA VAL A 189 4.37 24.45 -17.80
C VAL A 189 4.07 23.70 -16.50
N CYS A 190 4.96 23.75 -15.51
CA CYS A 190 4.75 23.10 -14.24
C CYS A 190 3.47 23.58 -13.56
N LYS A 191 3.25 24.88 -13.49
CA LYS A 191 2.01 25.45 -12.93
C LYS A 191 0.77 24.96 -13.67
N LYS A 192 0.81 24.90 -14.99
CA LYS A 192 -0.32 24.48 -15.82
C LYS A 192 -0.62 22.98 -15.67
N MET A 193 0.42 22.16 -15.55
CA MET A 193 0.31 20.70 -15.36
C MET A 193 0.07 20.28 -13.89
N GLY A 194 0.07 21.25 -12.96
CA GLY A 194 -0.10 20.99 -11.53
C GLY A 194 1.13 20.31 -10.91
N LEU A 195 2.31 20.69 -11.39
CA LEU A 195 3.63 20.29 -10.91
C LEU A 195 4.36 21.49 -10.31
N THR A 196 5.53 21.24 -9.71
CA THR A 196 6.49 22.27 -9.32
C THR A 196 7.77 22.11 -10.16
N PRO A 197 8.50 23.21 -10.48
CA PRO A 197 9.81 23.08 -11.14
C PRO A 197 10.78 22.25 -10.32
N GLU A 198 11.56 21.38 -10.98
CA GLU A 198 12.70 20.71 -10.37
C GLU A 198 13.75 21.76 -9.96
N ILE A 199 14.24 21.66 -8.71
CA ILE A 199 15.16 22.68 -8.19
C ILE A 199 16.48 22.68 -8.95
N VAL A 200 17.02 21.50 -9.21
CA VAL A 200 18.24 21.27 -10.01
C VAL A 200 18.07 19.95 -10.75
N ALA A 201 18.26 20.00 -12.06
CA ALA A 201 18.20 18.82 -12.89
C ALA A 201 19.48 18.70 -13.75
N THR A 202 19.68 17.53 -14.31
CA THR A 202 20.63 17.27 -15.40
C THR A 202 19.84 17.26 -16.73
N GLN A 203 20.07 16.31 -17.60
CA GLN A 203 19.14 16.11 -18.74
C GLN A 203 17.80 15.56 -18.26
N VAL A 204 17.76 14.95 -17.09
CA VAL A 204 16.59 14.31 -16.47
C VAL A 204 16.35 14.84 -15.06
N GLY A 205 15.13 14.68 -14.53
CA GLY A 205 14.85 14.79 -13.11
C GLY A 205 15.61 13.69 -12.32
N GLN A 206 15.90 13.91 -11.06
CA GLN A 206 16.66 12.96 -10.26
C GLN A 206 15.85 11.69 -9.95
N ARG A 207 16.46 10.51 -10.04
CA ARG A 207 15.77 9.21 -9.90
C ARG A 207 15.57 8.75 -8.47
N ASP A 208 16.12 9.46 -7.48
CA ASP A 208 15.78 9.23 -6.07
C ASP A 208 14.30 9.51 -5.76
N HIS A 209 13.66 10.48 -6.42
CA HIS A 209 12.21 10.69 -6.36
C HIS A 209 11.44 9.43 -6.78
N HIS A 210 11.82 8.83 -7.90
CA HIS A 210 11.22 7.59 -8.40
C HIS A 210 11.45 6.41 -7.44
N ALA A 211 12.67 6.32 -6.88
CA ALA A 211 13.00 5.28 -5.91
C ALA A 211 12.19 5.41 -4.61
N GLU A 212 12.03 6.63 -4.07
CA GLU A 212 11.16 6.87 -2.91
C GLU A 212 9.70 6.50 -3.23
N TYR A 213 9.21 6.88 -4.40
CA TYR A 213 7.85 6.55 -4.84
C TYR A 213 7.63 5.03 -4.88
N ILE A 214 8.45 4.30 -5.62
CA ILE A 214 8.33 2.84 -5.78
C ILE A 214 8.49 2.11 -4.44
N THR A 215 9.43 2.53 -3.58
CA THR A 215 9.60 1.92 -2.26
C THR A 215 8.40 2.19 -1.35
N THR A 216 7.76 3.35 -1.48
CA THR A 216 6.50 3.65 -0.79
C THR A 216 5.38 2.69 -1.24
N LEU A 217 5.23 2.42 -2.55
CA LEU A 217 4.29 1.41 -3.03
C LEU A 217 4.60 0.03 -2.43
N GLY A 218 5.88 -0.32 -2.32
CA GLY A 218 6.34 -1.57 -1.69
C GLY A 218 5.96 -1.68 -0.21
N VAL A 219 6.05 -0.60 0.57
CA VAL A 219 5.61 -0.55 1.98
C VAL A 219 4.10 -0.74 2.08
N ILE A 220 3.32 -0.08 1.23
CA ILE A 220 1.86 -0.23 1.18
C ILE A 220 1.49 -1.68 0.85
N ALA A 221 2.11 -2.26 -0.18
CA ALA A 221 1.91 -3.66 -0.56
C ALA A 221 2.23 -4.63 0.60
N GLY A 222 3.24 -4.31 1.43
CA GLY A 222 3.57 -5.05 2.64
C GLY A 222 2.43 -5.10 3.66
N THR A 223 1.75 -3.97 3.90
CA THR A 223 0.56 -3.92 4.77
C THR A 223 -0.58 -4.77 4.22
N LEU A 224 -0.84 -4.71 2.90
CA LEU A 224 -1.89 -5.52 2.28
C LEU A 224 -1.58 -7.02 2.36
N ALA A 225 -0.31 -7.39 2.17
CA ALA A 225 0.15 -8.77 2.35
C ALA A 225 0.00 -9.25 3.80
N GLN A 226 0.24 -8.40 4.80
CA GLN A 226 0.04 -8.71 6.21
C GLN A 226 -1.43 -9.02 6.51
N ILE A 227 -2.36 -8.19 6.04
CA ILE A 227 -3.81 -8.40 6.19
C ILE A 227 -4.20 -9.75 5.56
N ALA A 228 -3.79 -9.97 4.32
CA ALA A 228 -4.10 -11.18 3.58
C ALA A 228 -3.49 -12.44 4.22
N LEU A 229 -2.27 -12.35 4.73
CA LEU A 229 -1.60 -13.45 5.44
C LEU A 229 -2.35 -13.82 6.72
N GLU A 230 -2.80 -12.84 7.49
CA GLU A 230 -3.59 -13.09 8.70
C GLU A 230 -4.91 -13.78 8.35
N VAL A 231 -5.64 -13.33 7.32
CA VAL A 231 -6.87 -14.00 6.88
C VAL A 231 -6.60 -15.46 6.49
N ARG A 232 -5.49 -15.74 5.80
CA ARG A 232 -5.09 -17.12 5.47
C ARG A 232 -4.83 -17.96 6.72
N HIS A 233 -4.23 -17.40 7.76
CA HIS A 233 -4.05 -18.09 9.05
C HIS A 233 -5.36 -18.36 9.76
N LEU A 234 -6.29 -17.40 9.77
CA LEU A 234 -7.59 -17.52 10.41
C LEU A 234 -8.52 -18.52 9.69
N GLN A 235 -8.33 -18.73 8.38
CA GLN A 235 -9.13 -19.65 7.57
C GLN A 235 -8.62 -21.10 7.59
N ARG A 236 -7.47 -21.39 8.20
CA ARG A 236 -6.98 -22.77 8.30
C ARG A 236 -8.01 -23.66 8.98
N THR A 237 -8.07 -24.93 8.55
CA THR A 237 -9.04 -25.92 9.04
C THR A 237 -9.06 -26.04 10.57
N GLU A 238 -7.90 -25.94 11.20
CA GLU A 238 -7.71 -26.07 12.66
C GLU A 238 -8.11 -24.80 13.42
N VAL A 239 -8.23 -23.65 12.74
CA VAL A 239 -8.53 -22.34 13.33
C VAL A 239 -9.97 -21.93 13.06
N ARG A 240 -10.32 -21.68 11.80
CA ARG A 240 -11.67 -21.32 11.32
C ARG A 240 -12.33 -20.15 12.06
N GLU A 241 -11.54 -19.17 12.48
CA GLU A 241 -12.03 -17.96 13.17
C GLU A 241 -12.58 -16.91 12.20
N ALA A 242 -12.06 -16.89 10.96
CA ALA A 242 -12.59 -16.08 9.87
C ALA A 242 -12.28 -16.75 8.52
N GLU A 243 -13.04 -16.42 7.48
CA GLU A 243 -12.80 -16.92 6.13
C GLU A 243 -13.23 -15.90 5.06
N GLU A 244 -12.64 -16.00 3.86
CA GLU A 244 -13.07 -15.25 2.69
C GLU A 244 -14.55 -15.52 2.37
N TYR A 245 -15.26 -14.49 1.92
CA TYR A 245 -16.62 -14.68 1.41
C TYR A 245 -16.60 -15.61 0.20
N PHE A 246 -17.42 -16.65 0.27
CA PHE A 246 -17.59 -17.64 -0.77
C PHE A 246 -18.99 -17.53 -1.35
N SER A 247 -19.10 -17.11 -2.61
CA SER A 247 -20.40 -16.93 -3.26
C SER A 247 -21.09 -18.26 -3.55
N PRO A 248 -22.45 -18.31 -3.58
CA PRO A 248 -23.17 -19.57 -3.80
C PRO A 248 -22.85 -20.31 -5.12
N LYS A 249 -22.38 -19.57 -6.13
CA LYS A 249 -21.99 -20.13 -7.44
C LYS A 249 -20.50 -20.42 -7.57
N GLN A 250 -19.71 -20.02 -6.59
CA GLN A 250 -18.25 -20.19 -6.62
C GLN A 250 -17.88 -21.67 -6.40
N LYS A 251 -16.86 -22.13 -7.12
CA LYS A 251 -16.25 -23.44 -6.91
C LYS A 251 -14.88 -23.26 -6.28
N GLY A 252 -14.66 -23.91 -5.13
CA GLY A 252 -13.42 -23.75 -4.37
C GLY A 252 -12.32 -24.75 -4.76
N SER A 253 -12.70 -25.88 -5.39
CA SER A 253 -11.77 -26.94 -5.76
C SER A 253 -12.33 -27.76 -6.91
N SER A 254 -11.46 -28.22 -7.79
CA SER A 254 -11.82 -29.13 -8.87
C SER A 254 -12.10 -30.57 -8.38
N ALA A 255 -11.53 -30.96 -7.24
CA ALA A 255 -11.61 -32.32 -6.70
C ALA A 255 -12.47 -32.44 -5.44
N MET A 256 -12.51 -31.42 -4.59
CA MET A 256 -13.21 -31.42 -3.30
C MET A 256 -14.30 -30.34 -3.25
N PRO A 257 -15.59 -30.68 -3.44
CA PRO A 257 -16.65 -29.67 -3.56
C PRO A 257 -16.84 -28.76 -2.33
N HIS A 258 -16.47 -29.24 -1.14
CA HIS A 258 -16.59 -28.50 0.12
C HIS A 258 -15.40 -27.58 0.42
N LYS A 259 -14.28 -27.71 -0.32
CA LYS A 259 -13.05 -27.00 -0.03
C LYS A 259 -13.13 -25.54 -0.45
N ARG A 260 -12.99 -24.62 0.51
CA ARG A 260 -12.96 -23.18 0.31
C ARG A 260 -11.53 -22.67 0.54
N ASN A 261 -10.86 -22.30 -0.54
CA ASN A 261 -9.48 -21.84 -0.47
C ASN A 261 -9.44 -20.31 -0.34
N PRO A 262 -8.48 -19.75 0.42
CA PRO A 262 -8.28 -18.30 0.54
C PRO A 262 -7.54 -17.72 -0.69
N VAL A 263 -8.12 -17.93 -1.88
CA VAL A 263 -7.45 -17.61 -3.17
C VAL A 263 -7.24 -16.12 -3.35
N LYS A 264 -8.15 -15.28 -2.86
CA LYS A 264 -8.02 -13.82 -2.92
C LYS A 264 -6.82 -13.36 -2.09
N SER A 265 -6.72 -13.83 -0.86
CA SER A 265 -5.59 -13.53 0.03
C SER A 265 -4.26 -14.07 -0.51
N GLU A 266 -4.26 -15.24 -1.13
CA GLU A 266 -3.06 -15.80 -1.79
C GLU A 266 -2.59 -14.91 -2.94
N ARG A 267 -3.51 -14.42 -3.78
CA ARG A 267 -3.21 -13.49 -4.87
C ARG A 267 -2.66 -12.16 -4.37
N ILE A 268 -3.27 -11.59 -3.32
CA ILE A 268 -2.77 -10.36 -2.69
C ILE A 268 -1.33 -10.55 -2.23
N CYS A 269 -1.03 -11.64 -1.51
CA CYS A 269 0.33 -11.96 -1.08
C CYS A 269 1.32 -12.13 -2.25
N GLY A 270 0.86 -12.76 -3.33
CA GLY A 270 1.68 -12.95 -4.54
C GLY A 270 1.99 -11.62 -5.24
N MET A 271 0.97 -10.82 -5.51
CA MET A 271 1.12 -9.53 -6.19
C MET A 271 1.92 -8.51 -5.34
N ALA A 272 1.78 -8.54 -4.01
CA ALA A 272 2.59 -7.70 -3.13
C ALA A 272 4.10 -7.93 -3.28
N ARG A 273 4.52 -9.19 -3.50
CA ARG A 273 5.93 -9.51 -3.76
C ARG A 273 6.44 -8.89 -5.05
N LEU A 274 5.59 -8.83 -6.08
CA LEU A 274 5.93 -8.21 -7.36
C LEU A 274 6.15 -6.71 -7.17
N VAL A 275 5.22 -6.00 -6.52
CA VAL A 275 5.35 -4.57 -6.22
C VAL A 275 6.61 -4.29 -5.40
N GLN A 276 6.89 -5.09 -4.37
CA GLN A 276 8.10 -4.97 -3.55
C GLN A 276 9.39 -5.25 -4.35
N GLY A 277 9.33 -6.17 -5.33
CA GLY A 277 10.45 -6.52 -6.18
C GLY A 277 10.96 -5.35 -7.04
N TYR A 278 10.11 -4.40 -7.37
CA TYR A 278 10.48 -3.21 -8.14
C TYR A 278 11.33 -2.18 -7.35
N ALA A 279 11.46 -2.33 -6.04
CA ALA A 279 12.33 -1.45 -5.25
C ALA A 279 13.81 -1.55 -5.67
N LEU A 280 14.29 -2.75 -6.00
CA LEU A 280 15.69 -2.94 -6.39
C LEU A 280 16.04 -2.20 -7.69
N PRO A 281 15.35 -2.43 -8.83
CA PRO A 281 15.64 -1.67 -10.04
C PRO A 281 15.41 -0.17 -9.90
N ALA A 282 14.52 0.28 -9.01
CA ALA A 282 14.35 1.70 -8.72
C ALA A 282 15.59 2.31 -8.06
N PHE A 283 16.23 1.61 -7.11
CA PHE A 283 17.51 2.04 -6.54
C PHE A 283 18.65 2.02 -7.56
N GLU A 284 18.70 1.02 -8.44
CA GLU A 284 19.73 0.90 -9.48
C GLU A 284 19.62 2.01 -10.55
N ASN A 285 18.46 2.66 -10.67
CA ASN A 285 18.24 3.80 -11.58
C ASN A 285 18.76 5.14 -11.03
N ILE A 286 19.11 5.24 -9.73
CA ILE A 286 19.60 6.50 -9.14
C ILE A 286 20.97 6.91 -9.76
N PRO A 287 22.00 6.04 -9.81
CA PRO A 287 23.29 6.41 -10.37
C PRO A 287 23.30 6.28 -11.90
N LEU A 288 23.08 7.41 -12.59
CA LEU A 288 23.26 7.50 -14.04
C LEU A 288 24.67 8.01 -14.38
N TRP A 289 25.14 7.73 -15.60
CA TRP A 289 26.39 8.29 -16.09
C TRP A 289 26.25 9.76 -16.44
N HIS A 290 27.12 10.58 -15.84
CA HIS A 290 27.17 12.03 -16.08
C HIS A 290 25.80 12.69 -15.93
N GLU A 291 25.37 13.49 -16.88
CA GLU A 291 24.10 14.19 -16.90
C GLU A 291 22.92 13.30 -17.31
N ARG A 292 23.17 12.16 -17.93
CA ARG A 292 22.24 11.05 -18.18
C ARG A 292 22.86 9.97 -19.08
N ASP A 293 22.55 8.71 -18.83
CA ASP A 293 22.46 7.63 -19.82
C ASP A 293 21.01 7.11 -19.90
N ILE A 294 20.71 6.23 -20.86
CA ILE A 294 19.32 5.78 -21.10
C ILE A 294 18.95 4.48 -20.35
N SER A 295 19.81 3.95 -19.49
CA SER A 295 19.58 2.67 -18.80
C SER A 295 18.30 2.66 -17.96
N HIS A 296 17.95 3.77 -17.33
CA HIS A 296 16.73 3.93 -16.53
C HIS A 296 15.44 3.75 -17.35
N SER A 297 15.42 4.20 -18.59
CA SER A 297 14.20 4.34 -19.40
C SER A 297 13.50 3.01 -19.65
N SER A 298 14.25 1.97 -20.03
CA SER A 298 13.67 0.63 -20.26
C SER A 298 13.10 0.00 -19.00
N VAL A 299 13.66 0.30 -17.85
CA VAL A 299 13.19 -0.16 -16.53
C VAL A 299 11.90 0.57 -16.13
N GLU A 300 11.89 1.88 -16.25
CA GLU A 300 10.77 2.74 -15.84
C GLU A 300 9.49 2.46 -16.65
N ARG A 301 9.61 2.16 -17.94
CA ARG A 301 8.49 1.78 -18.82
C ARG A 301 7.73 0.54 -18.33
N VAL A 302 8.37 -0.34 -17.60
CA VAL A 302 7.76 -1.54 -17.01
C VAL A 302 7.41 -1.29 -15.55
N MET A 303 8.39 -0.85 -14.77
CA MET A 303 8.30 -0.79 -13.32
C MET A 303 7.16 0.11 -12.82
N ILE A 304 7.02 1.32 -13.35
CA ILE A 304 6.07 2.31 -12.83
C ILE A 304 4.62 1.96 -13.17
N PRO A 305 4.27 1.67 -14.44
CA PRO A 305 2.92 1.25 -14.80
C PRO A 305 2.51 -0.04 -14.10
N ASP A 306 3.40 -1.03 -14.03
CA ASP A 306 3.09 -2.33 -13.46
C ASP A 306 2.94 -2.26 -11.93
N ALA A 307 3.85 -1.57 -11.23
CA ALA A 307 3.78 -1.40 -9.77
C ALA A 307 2.48 -0.69 -9.34
N THR A 308 2.12 0.39 -10.01
CA THR A 308 0.90 1.16 -9.70
C THR A 308 -0.36 0.38 -10.03
N THR A 309 -0.39 -0.33 -11.16
CA THR A 309 -1.53 -1.18 -11.58
C THR A 309 -1.71 -2.37 -10.65
N ALA A 310 -0.60 -3.03 -10.28
CA ALA A 310 -0.63 -4.15 -9.33
C ALA A 310 -1.11 -3.69 -7.94
N LEU A 311 -0.66 -2.52 -7.48
CA LEU A 311 -1.07 -1.98 -6.19
C LEU A 311 -2.56 -1.58 -6.17
N ASP A 312 -3.07 -0.89 -7.21
CA ASP A 312 -4.49 -0.58 -7.40
C ASP A 312 -5.33 -1.87 -7.31
N TYR A 313 -4.93 -2.90 -8.05
CA TYR A 313 -5.63 -4.19 -8.02
C TYR A 313 -5.67 -4.80 -6.61
N ILE A 314 -4.54 -4.89 -5.90
CA ILE A 314 -4.53 -5.51 -4.57
C ILE A 314 -5.19 -4.64 -3.49
N LEU A 315 -5.23 -3.31 -3.64
CA LEU A 315 -6.01 -2.41 -2.79
C LEU A 315 -7.51 -2.70 -2.93
N ALA A 316 -8.01 -2.78 -4.17
CA ALA A 316 -9.40 -3.12 -4.44
C ALA A 316 -9.76 -4.53 -3.92
N GLN A 317 -8.87 -5.52 -4.12
CA GLN A 317 -9.07 -6.88 -3.62
C GLN A 317 -9.06 -6.95 -2.08
N THR A 318 -8.16 -6.22 -1.42
CA THR A 318 -8.08 -6.19 0.04
C THR A 318 -9.31 -5.49 0.66
N THR A 319 -9.76 -4.41 0.04
CA THR A 319 -10.99 -3.71 0.44
C THR A 319 -12.20 -4.65 0.39
N ASP A 320 -12.40 -5.35 -0.73
CA ASP A 320 -13.51 -6.32 -0.86
C ASP A 320 -13.33 -7.54 0.07
N LEU A 321 -12.10 -7.99 0.30
CA LEU A 321 -11.78 -9.06 1.23
C LEU A 321 -12.23 -8.71 2.66
N VAL A 322 -11.83 -7.55 3.17
CA VAL A 322 -12.13 -7.11 4.54
C VAL A 322 -13.61 -6.76 4.68
N ASP A 323 -14.20 -6.11 3.68
CA ASP A 323 -15.62 -5.74 3.68
C ASP A 323 -16.54 -6.96 3.84
N LYS A 324 -16.24 -8.03 3.11
CA LYS A 324 -17.04 -9.26 3.05
C LYS A 324 -16.53 -10.39 3.92
N LEU A 325 -15.49 -10.16 4.74
CA LEU A 325 -14.89 -11.19 5.58
C LEU A 325 -15.93 -11.82 6.50
N LEU A 326 -16.09 -13.13 6.42
CA LEU A 326 -16.93 -13.91 7.33
C LEU A 326 -16.15 -14.11 8.61
N VAL A 327 -16.75 -13.74 9.74
CA VAL A 327 -16.13 -13.80 11.07
C VAL A 327 -16.99 -14.70 11.96
N TYR A 328 -16.36 -15.56 12.73
CA TYR A 328 -17.03 -16.55 13.57
C TYR A 328 -16.72 -16.31 15.06
N PRO A 329 -17.42 -15.39 15.75
CA PRO A 329 -17.16 -15.02 17.14
C PRO A 329 -17.24 -16.21 18.10
N GLU A 330 -18.17 -17.14 17.85
CA GLU A 330 -18.34 -18.33 18.67
C GLU A 330 -17.10 -19.25 18.58
N LYS A 331 -16.53 -19.40 17.36
CA LYS A 331 -15.31 -20.18 17.16
C LYS A 331 -14.10 -19.49 17.78
N MET A 332 -14.02 -18.16 17.72
CA MET A 332 -12.97 -17.39 18.41
C MET A 332 -13.01 -17.62 19.93
N LEU A 333 -14.19 -17.66 20.51
CA LEU A 333 -14.37 -17.94 21.94
C LEU A 333 -14.04 -19.40 22.29
N GLU A 334 -14.40 -20.35 21.42
CA GLU A 334 -14.02 -21.77 21.57
C GLU A 334 -12.49 -21.92 21.58
N ASP A 335 -11.80 -21.30 20.60
CA ASP A 335 -10.35 -21.36 20.49
C ASP A 335 -9.64 -20.65 21.66
N LEU A 336 -10.20 -19.55 22.16
CA LEU A 336 -9.71 -18.88 23.36
C LEU A 336 -9.69 -19.85 24.57
N ASN A 337 -10.67 -20.73 24.69
CA ASN A 337 -10.80 -21.68 25.78
C ASN A 337 -10.12 -23.04 25.52
N MET A 338 -9.58 -23.27 24.32
CA MET A 338 -9.07 -24.57 23.85
C MET A 338 -8.02 -25.17 24.78
N THR A 339 -7.18 -24.35 25.42
CA THR A 339 -6.12 -24.82 26.33
C THR A 339 -6.61 -25.18 27.72
N GLY A 340 -7.93 -25.06 27.99
CA GLY A 340 -8.48 -25.37 29.31
C GLY A 340 -7.98 -24.42 30.39
N GLY A 341 -7.91 -23.14 30.09
CA GLY A 341 -7.58 -22.10 31.04
C GLY A 341 -6.11 -21.79 31.25
N LEU A 342 -5.18 -22.48 30.56
CA LEU A 342 -3.74 -22.19 30.67
C LEU A 342 -3.37 -20.74 30.33
N ILE A 343 -4.17 -20.08 29.48
CA ILE A 343 -4.01 -18.67 29.14
C ILE A 343 -4.16 -17.73 30.36
N TYR A 344 -4.75 -18.20 31.45
CA TYR A 344 -4.91 -17.44 32.69
C TYR A 344 -3.76 -17.62 33.67
N SER A 345 -2.78 -18.49 33.39
CA SER A 345 -1.62 -18.71 34.26
C SER A 345 -0.88 -17.41 34.64
N PRO A 346 -0.71 -16.39 33.80
CA PRO A 346 -0.11 -15.12 34.22
C PRO A 346 -0.94 -14.38 35.28
N ARG A 347 -2.28 -14.46 35.22
CA ARG A 347 -3.17 -13.84 36.20
C ARG A 347 -3.06 -14.49 37.57
N VAL A 348 -3.04 -15.83 37.59
CA VAL A 348 -2.84 -16.58 38.84
C VAL A 348 -1.48 -16.24 39.46
N LEU A 349 -0.42 -16.18 38.66
CA LEU A 349 0.90 -15.76 39.12
C LEU A 349 0.88 -14.35 39.73
N LEU A 350 0.26 -13.39 39.06
CA LEU A 350 0.16 -12.00 39.55
C LEU A 350 -0.70 -11.93 40.83
N ALA A 351 -1.79 -12.69 40.92
CA ALA A 351 -2.62 -12.77 42.12
C ALA A 351 -1.84 -13.29 43.31
N LEU A 352 -1.07 -14.37 43.13
CA LEU A 352 -0.18 -14.91 44.20
C LEU A 352 0.85 -13.88 44.66
N VAL A 353 1.49 -13.19 43.71
CA VAL A 353 2.49 -12.15 44.02
C VAL A 353 1.85 -10.97 44.76
N SER A 354 0.64 -10.55 44.37
CA SER A 354 -0.09 -9.49 45.07
C SER A 354 -0.44 -9.80 46.51
N LYS A 355 -0.55 -11.09 46.85
CA LYS A 355 -0.77 -11.59 48.21
C LYS A 355 0.53 -11.84 48.98
N GLY A 356 1.68 -11.49 48.41
CA GLY A 356 2.97 -11.55 49.10
C GLY A 356 3.79 -12.84 48.81
N ALA A 357 3.37 -13.67 47.87
CA ALA A 357 4.20 -14.81 47.45
C ALA A 357 5.45 -14.32 46.71
N TYR A 358 6.61 -14.93 46.95
CA TYR A 358 7.81 -14.64 46.19
C TYR A 358 7.64 -15.09 44.74
N ARG A 359 7.92 -14.19 43.76
CA ARG A 359 7.59 -14.36 42.33
C ARG A 359 8.11 -15.70 41.75
N ASP A 360 9.36 -16.05 42.02
CA ASP A 360 9.96 -17.27 41.46
C ASP A 360 9.30 -18.54 42.05
N THR A 361 8.93 -18.50 43.33
CA THR A 361 8.22 -19.59 44.00
C THR A 361 6.79 -19.71 43.47
N ALA A 362 6.07 -18.61 43.34
CA ALA A 362 4.73 -18.56 42.72
C ALA A 362 4.75 -19.07 41.28
N TYR A 363 5.78 -18.71 40.52
CA TYR A 363 5.97 -19.20 39.14
C TYR A 363 6.06 -20.74 39.13
N ARG A 364 6.86 -21.32 39.99
CA ARG A 364 7.00 -22.80 40.09
C ARG A 364 5.69 -23.48 40.45
N TRP A 365 4.90 -22.90 41.35
CA TRP A 365 3.59 -23.46 41.72
C TRP A 365 2.61 -23.42 40.54
N VAL A 366 2.51 -22.28 39.86
CA VAL A 366 1.65 -22.17 38.68
C VAL A 366 2.11 -23.11 37.57
N GLN A 367 3.43 -23.16 37.31
CA GLN A 367 4.00 -24.02 36.28
C GLN A 367 3.71 -25.50 36.52
N ARG A 368 3.92 -26.01 37.74
CA ARG A 368 3.66 -27.44 38.04
C ARG A 368 2.20 -27.83 37.79
N ASN A 369 1.25 -26.95 38.11
CA ASN A 369 -0.18 -27.20 37.88
C ASN A 369 -0.54 -27.05 36.38
N ALA A 370 0.06 -26.09 35.69
CA ALA A 370 -0.11 -25.93 34.26
C ALA A 370 0.46 -27.09 33.44
N MET A 371 1.60 -27.66 33.88
CA MET A 371 2.21 -28.80 33.19
C MET A 371 1.41 -30.09 33.36
N LYS A 372 0.73 -30.31 34.49
CA LYS A 372 -0.23 -31.40 34.62
C LYS A 372 -1.36 -31.32 33.62
N ARG A 373 -1.91 -30.10 33.41
CA ARG A 373 -2.89 -29.87 32.35
C ARG A 373 -2.30 -30.19 30.98
N TRP A 374 -1.11 -29.69 30.69
CA TRP A 374 -0.50 -29.79 29.36
C TRP A 374 -0.08 -31.23 29.01
N LEU A 375 0.47 -31.96 29.96
CA LEU A 375 1.02 -33.29 29.71
C LEU A 375 0.04 -34.45 30.05
N GLU A 376 -0.81 -34.27 31.06
CA GLU A 376 -1.65 -35.33 31.63
C GLU A 376 -3.15 -35.10 31.35
N GLY A 377 -3.52 -33.91 30.85
CA GLY A 377 -4.92 -33.56 30.52
C GLY A 377 -5.77 -33.21 31.74
N GLU A 378 -5.17 -33.06 32.93
CA GLU A 378 -5.89 -32.67 34.16
C GLU A 378 -6.47 -31.28 34.07
N ASP A 379 -7.52 -30.96 34.86
CA ASP A 379 -8.11 -29.64 34.87
C ASP A 379 -7.21 -28.63 35.60
N PHE A 380 -6.81 -27.53 34.94
CA PHE A 380 -5.88 -26.57 35.51
C PHE A 380 -6.46 -25.80 36.71
N TYR A 381 -7.76 -25.41 36.63
CA TYR A 381 -8.45 -24.74 37.73
C TYR A 381 -8.54 -25.66 38.98
N GLU A 382 -8.97 -26.91 38.78
CA GLU A 382 -9.05 -27.87 39.89
C GLU A 382 -7.68 -28.17 40.52
N ASN A 383 -6.64 -28.27 39.69
CA ASN A 383 -5.27 -28.48 40.20
C ASN A 383 -4.81 -27.32 41.09
N LEU A 384 -5.09 -26.08 40.70
CA LEU A 384 -4.80 -24.90 41.52
C LEU A 384 -5.59 -24.89 42.83
N CYS A 385 -6.86 -25.29 42.80
CA CYS A 385 -7.72 -25.36 43.99
C CYS A 385 -7.27 -26.48 44.95
N LYS A 386 -6.66 -27.53 44.47
CA LYS A 386 -6.12 -28.66 45.29
C LYS A 386 -4.70 -28.41 45.77
N ASP A 387 -3.98 -27.43 45.23
CA ASP A 387 -2.57 -27.16 45.56
C ASP A 387 -2.47 -26.37 46.88
N GLU A 388 -1.91 -27.03 47.91
CA GLU A 388 -1.79 -26.45 49.26
C GLU A 388 -0.98 -25.14 49.26
N ASP A 389 0.07 -25.04 48.45
CA ASP A 389 0.90 -23.82 48.37
C ASP A 389 0.15 -22.66 47.80
N VAL A 390 -0.63 -22.89 46.71
CA VAL A 390 -1.49 -21.87 46.09
C VAL A 390 -2.59 -21.45 47.07
N ARG A 391 -3.22 -22.42 47.74
CA ARG A 391 -4.32 -22.22 48.70
C ARG A 391 -3.91 -21.46 49.97
N LYS A 392 -2.62 -21.41 50.33
CA LYS A 392 -2.10 -20.54 51.41
C LYS A 392 -2.30 -19.04 51.10
N TYR A 393 -2.36 -18.66 49.83
CA TYR A 393 -2.40 -17.27 49.39
C TYR A 393 -3.75 -16.88 48.74
N LEU A 394 -4.41 -17.81 48.03
CA LEU A 394 -5.64 -17.55 47.28
C LEU A 394 -6.79 -18.45 47.74
N SER A 395 -7.97 -17.88 47.90
CA SER A 395 -9.23 -18.61 48.04
C SER A 395 -9.68 -19.20 46.69
N GLU A 396 -10.66 -20.12 46.72
CA GLU A 396 -11.22 -20.67 45.46
C GLU A 396 -11.90 -19.59 44.62
N GLU A 397 -12.57 -18.63 45.27
CA GLU A 397 -13.19 -17.49 44.62
C GLU A 397 -12.14 -16.62 43.93
N GLU A 398 -11.03 -16.33 44.59
CA GLU A 398 -9.93 -15.53 43.99
C GLU A 398 -9.25 -16.28 42.84
N ILE A 399 -9.10 -17.61 42.93
CA ILE A 399 -8.63 -18.42 41.79
C ILE A 399 -9.63 -18.35 40.64
N LYS A 400 -10.95 -18.49 40.92
CA LYS A 400 -12.02 -18.43 39.93
C LYS A 400 -12.04 -17.07 39.18
N GLU A 401 -11.83 -15.98 39.92
CA GLU A 401 -11.73 -14.63 39.31
C GLU A 401 -10.57 -14.48 38.33
N CYS A 402 -9.52 -15.28 38.47
CA CYS A 402 -8.41 -15.31 37.53
C CYS A 402 -8.83 -15.91 36.16
N PHE A 403 -9.86 -16.77 36.14
CA PHE A 403 -10.32 -17.47 34.94
C PHE A 403 -11.40 -16.69 34.14
N ASP A 404 -11.38 -15.37 34.22
CA ASP A 404 -12.23 -14.50 33.41
C ASP A 404 -11.35 -13.62 32.48
N TYR A 405 -11.63 -13.64 31.18
CA TYR A 405 -10.91 -12.81 30.20
C TYR A 405 -11.35 -11.34 30.22
N LYS A 406 -12.57 -11.03 30.71
CA LYS A 406 -13.13 -9.66 30.62
C LYS A 406 -12.26 -8.59 31.29
N PRO A 407 -11.66 -8.81 32.47
CA PRO A 407 -10.74 -7.84 33.07
C PRO A 407 -9.46 -7.58 32.25
N MET A 408 -9.10 -8.49 31.34
CA MET A 408 -7.95 -8.31 30.45
C MET A 408 -8.25 -7.36 29.28
N LEU A 409 -9.52 -7.06 29.01
CA LEU A 409 -10.00 -6.26 27.88
C LEU A 409 -10.51 -4.87 28.31
N ILE A 410 -10.38 -4.48 29.58
CA ILE A 410 -10.93 -3.20 30.12
C ILE A 410 -10.38 -1.95 29.45
N HIS A 411 -9.24 -2.04 28.78
CA HIS A 411 -8.62 -0.89 28.11
C HIS A 411 -8.91 -0.81 26.62
N VAL A 412 -9.76 -1.68 26.08
CA VAL A 412 -10.12 -1.67 24.63
C VAL A 412 -10.68 -0.32 24.22
N ASP A 413 -11.62 0.25 25.00
CA ASP A 413 -12.19 1.57 24.72
C ASP A 413 -11.15 2.68 24.70
N LYS A 414 -10.21 2.64 25.64
CA LYS A 414 -9.12 3.61 25.69
C LYS A 414 -8.20 3.55 24.47
N ILE A 415 -8.02 2.35 23.89
CA ILE A 415 -7.23 2.19 22.66
C ILE A 415 -8.00 2.72 21.46
N PHE A 416 -9.28 2.39 21.34
CA PHE A 416 -10.16 2.90 20.27
C PHE A 416 -10.29 4.43 20.31
N ALA A 417 -10.42 5.00 21.51
CA ALA A 417 -10.52 6.45 21.70
C ALA A 417 -9.33 7.25 21.14
N ARG A 418 -8.15 6.62 20.94
CA ARG A 418 -6.99 7.26 20.29
C ARG A 418 -7.26 7.58 18.81
N PHE A 419 -8.26 6.96 18.22
CA PHE A 419 -8.72 7.19 16.85
C PHE A 419 -10.07 7.93 16.79
N GLY A 420 -10.58 8.38 17.93
CA GLY A 420 -11.92 8.97 18.02
C GLY A 420 -13.06 7.98 17.84
N LEU A 421 -12.85 6.70 18.20
CA LEU A 421 -13.81 5.58 18.02
C LEU A 421 -14.25 4.99 19.35
#